data_b017191429b94e6f781049976faaa2e4
#
_entry.id   b017191429b94e6f781049976faaa2e4
#
_cell.length_a   1.000
_cell.length_b   1.000
_cell.length_c   1.000
_cell.angle_alpha   90.00
_cell.angle_beta   90.00
_cell.angle_gamma   90.00
#
_symmetry.space_group_name_H-M   'P 1'
#
loop_
_entity.id
_entity.type
_entity.pdbx_description
1 polymer ?
#
loop_
_entity_poly.entity_id
_entity_poly.type
_entity_poly.pdbx_seq_one_letter_code
_entity_poly.pdbx_strand_id
1 'polypeptide(L)'
;MKRCMKFEIRGETLSVVGVRELGAENSQAFREQVRAALPDKLRNIEIDLSQTNFLDSCGLGALISLRKTARSRNGKVRLLNPPPRVQFLFHITRMHKIFEIVVHKEA
;
A
#
# COMPACT_ATOMS: atom_id res chain seq x y z
N MET A 1 11.18 -5.57 19.85
CA MET A 1 11.54 -5.10 18.83
C MET A 1 10.60 -4.56 17.87
N LYS A 2 10.84 -3.46 17.38
CA LYS A 2 10.02 -2.86 16.54
C LYS A 2 10.28 -3.11 15.18
N ARG A 3 9.37 -3.33 14.38
CA ARG A 3 9.58 -3.45 13.04
C ARG A 3 9.04 -2.28 12.41
N CYS A 4 9.81 -1.56 11.70
CA CYS A 4 9.38 -0.33 11.10
C CYS A 4 9.23 -0.47 9.63
N MET A 5 8.25 0.20 9.08
CA MET A 5 8.14 0.31 7.65
C MET A 5 9.31 1.12 7.15
N LYS A 6 9.72 0.87 5.94
CA LYS A 6 10.78 1.64 5.32
C LYS A 6 10.23 2.35 4.11
N PHE A 7 10.68 3.58 3.93
CA PHE A 7 10.26 4.40 2.82
C PHE A 7 11.46 4.72 1.96
N GLU A 8 11.29 4.63 0.67
CA GLU A 8 12.37 4.91 -0.24
C GLU A 8 11.80 5.66 -1.44
N ILE A 9 12.51 6.67 -1.90
CA ILE A 9 12.05 7.46 -3.04
C ILE A 9 12.83 7.05 -4.27
N ARG A 10 12.12 6.70 -5.33
CA ARG A 10 12.72 6.33 -6.59
C ARG A 10 12.00 7.09 -7.68
N GLY A 11 12.66 8.10 -8.28
CA GLY A 11 12.03 8.90 -9.30
C GLY A 11 10.82 9.62 -8.76
N GLU A 12 9.66 9.34 -9.32
CA GLU A 12 8.41 9.95 -8.88
C GLU A 12 7.60 9.03 -7.99
N THR A 13 8.22 8.01 -7.46
CA THR A 13 7.51 6.99 -6.69
C THR A 13 8.03 6.90 -5.27
N LEU A 14 7.11 6.85 -4.32
CA LEU A 14 7.44 6.53 -2.94
C LEU A 14 7.21 5.04 -2.76
N SER A 15 8.25 4.32 -2.36
CA SER A 15 8.18 2.90 -2.14
C SER A 15 8.08 2.62 -0.66
N VAL A 16 7.09 1.83 -0.25
CA VAL A 16 6.85 1.49 1.14
C VAL A 16 7.00 -0.01 1.30
N VAL A 17 7.90 -0.44 2.18
CA VAL A 17 8.09 -1.87 2.43
C VAL A 17 7.98 -2.15 3.92
N GLY A 18 7.82 -3.40 4.27
CA GLY A 18 7.78 -3.78 5.67
C GLY A 18 6.43 -3.62 6.34
N VAL A 19 5.36 -3.63 5.56
CA VAL A 19 4.01 -3.52 6.10
C VAL A 19 3.59 -4.89 6.58
N ARG A 20 3.55 -5.11 7.89
CA ARG A 20 3.20 -6.41 8.41
C ARG A 20 1.73 -6.59 8.71
N GLU A 21 1.10 -5.56 9.23
CA GLU A 21 -0.30 -5.59 9.53
C GLU A 21 -0.90 -4.28 9.10
N LEU A 22 -2.11 -4.31 8.65
CA LEU A 22 -2.79 -3.11 8.26
C LEU A 22 -4.26 -3.26 8.63
N GLY A 23 -4.63 -2.74 9.77
CA GLY A 23 -5.98 -2.92 10.28
C GLY A 23 -6.43 -1.78 11.17
N ALA A 24 -7.50 -2.03 11.90
CA ALA A 24 -8.14 -0.98 12.68
C ALA A 24 -7.19 -0.27 13.62
N GLU A 25 -6.22 -0.99 14.16
CA GLU A 25 -5.35 -0.39 15.15
C GLU A 25 -4.28 0.52 14.58
N ASN A 26 -3.88 0.31 13.34
CA ASN A 26 -2.77 1.07 12.80
C ASN A 26 -3.02 1.71 11.44
N SER A 27 -4.21 1.55 10.89
CA SER A 27 -4.45 2.04 9.54
C SER A 27 -4.36 3.56 9.44
N GLN A 28 -4.82 4.26 10.46
CA GLN A 28 -4.75 5.71 10.41
C GLN A 28 -3.32 6.19 10.52
N ALA A 29 -2.54 5.59 11.43
CA ALA A 29 -1.14 5.96 11.55
C ALA A 29 -0.36 5.64 10.28
N PHE A 30 -0.67 4.49 9.67
CA PHE A 30 -0.05 4.10 8.42
C PHE A 30 -0.32 5.16 7.34
N ARG A 31 -1.57 5.56 7.21
CA ARG A 31 -1.97 6.53 6.21
C ARG A 31 -1.25 7.85 6.42
N GLU A 32 -1.17 8.28 7.66
CA GLU A 32 -0.51 9.54 7.98
C GLU A 32 0.99 9.48 7.74
N GLN A 33 1.61 8.34 8.07
CA GLN A 33 3.03 8.19 7.85
C GLN A 33 3.39 8.20 6.38
N VAL A 34 2.57 7.54 5.57
CA VAL A 34 2.83 7.53 4.13
C VAL A 34 2.67 8.94 3.55
N ARG A 35 1.62 9.64 3.97
CA ARG A 35 1.42 10.99 3.47
C ARG A 35 2.54 11.91 3.88
N ALA A 36 3.02 11.77 5.12
CA ALA A 36 4.11 12.60 5.60
C ALA A 36 5.40 12.33 4.85
N ALA A 37 5.57 11.09 4.37
CA ALA A 37 6.77 10.74 3.64
C ALA A 37 6.67 11.03 2.14
N LEU A 38 5.52 11.52 1.68
CA LEU A 38 5.26 11.74 0.28
C LEU A 38 5.42 13.22 -0.08
N PRO A 39 6.57 13.62 -0.62
CA PRO A 39 6.76 15.02 -0.99
C PRO A 39 5.82 15.44 -2.10
N ASP A 40 5.60 16.73 -2.22
CA ASP A 40 4.68 17.24 -3.21
C ASP A 40 5.03 16.85 -4.63
N LYS A 41 6.29 16.64 -4.93
CA LYS A 41 6.70 16.28 -6.26
C LYS A 41 6.38 14.86 -6.64
N LEU A 42 6.20 13.98 -5.68
CA LEU A 42 5.97 12.59 -6.00
C LEU A 42 4.51 12.35 -6.31
N ARG A 43 4.27 11.50 -7.27
CA ARG A 43 2.93 11.19 -7.67
C ARG A 43 2.51 9.80 -7.34
N ASN A 44 3.44 8.85 -7.39
CA ASN A 44 3.11 7.44 -7.29
C ASN A 44 3.50 6.85 -5.96
N ILE A 45 2.74 5.87 -5.52
CA ILE A 45 3.01 5.17 -4.28
C ILE A 45 3.03 3.67 -4.60
N GLU A 46 4.09 3.00 -4.18
CA GLU A 46 4.21 1.57 -4.32
C GLU A 46 4.26 0.97 -2.94
N ILE A 47 3.38 0.04 -2.66
CA ILE A 47 3.34 -0.59 -1.34
C ILE A 47 3.59 -2.07 -1.48
N ASP A 48 4.68 -2.54 -0.87
CA ASP A 48 5.04 -3.95 -0.91
C ASP A 48 4.29 -4.66 0.20
N LEU A 49 3.40 -5.56 -0.18
CA LEU A 49 2.58 -6.29 0.77
C LEU A 49 3.07 -7.71 1.01
N SER A 50 4.29 -8.03 0.55
CA SER A 50 4.79 -9.39 0.66
C SER A 50 4.87 -9.89 2.10
N GLN A 51 5.03 -8.99 3.05
CA GLN A 51 5.11 -9.39 4.45
C GLN A 51 3.83 -9.11 5.23
N THR A 52 2.79 -8.70 4.52
CA THR A 52 1.54 -8.34 5.17
C THR A 52 0.74 -9.59 5.48
N ASN A 53 0.59 -9.88 6.76
CA ASN A 53 -0.14 -11.08 7.17
C ASN A 53 -1.51 -10.79 7.76
N PHE A 54 -1.91 -9.54 7.80
CA PHE A 54 -3.23 -9.17 8.29
C PHE A 54 -3.71 -7.91 7.60
N LEU A 55 -4.92 -7.93 7.11
CA LEU A 55 -5.52 -6.79 6.45
C LEU A 55 -7.02 -6.87 6.67
N ASP A 56 -7.62 -5.82 7.21
CA ASP A 56 -9.07 -5.80 7.41
C ASP A 56 -9.66 -4.61 6.65
N SER A 57 -10.94 -4.31 6.88
CA SER A 57 -11.61 -3.26 6.14
C SER A 57 -11.02 -1.88 6.43
N CYS A 58 -10.50 -1.68 7.63
CA CYS A 58 -9.85 -0.40 7.92
C CYS A 58 -8.57 -0.26 7.13
N GLY A 59 -7.84 -1.37 6.97
CA GLY A 59 -6.64 -1.36 6.14
C GLY A 59 -6.96 -1.09 4.70
N LEU A 60 -8.03 -1.71 4.19
CA LEU A 60 -8.45 -1.43 2.83
C LEU A 60 -8.81 0.04 2.66
N GLY A 61 -9.49 0.60 3.66
CA GLY A 61 -9.85 2.02 3.60
C GLY A 61 -8.62 2.92 3.55
N ALA A 62 -7.57 2.55 4.28
CA ALA A 62 -6.34 3.32 4.24
C ALA A 62 -5.71 3.28 2.86
N LEU A 63 -5.71 2.10 2.22
CA LEU A 63 -5.17 1.99 0.87
C LEU A 63 -5.99 2.82 -0.11
N ILE A 64 -7.31 2.81 0.03
CA ILE A 64 -8.17 3.60 -0.83
C ILE A 64 -7.88 5.09 -0.64
N SER A 65 -7.65 5.51 0.60
CA SER A 65 -7.35 6.89 0.88
C SER A 65 -6.03 7.32 0.20
N LEU A 66 -5.04 6.43 0.22
CA LEU A 66 -3.78 6.74 -0.45
C LEU A 66 -3.94 6.78 -1.96
N ARG A 67 -4.83 5.96 -2.50
CA ARG A 67 -5.11 5.99 -3.91
C ARG A 67 -5.70 7.35 -4.31
N LYS A 68 -6.58 7.87 -3.47
CA LYS A 68 -7.16 9.18 -3.75
C LYS A 68 -6.08 10.25 -3.74
N THR A 69 -5.15 10.17 -2.80
CA THR A 69 -4.05 11.12 -2.74
C THR A 69 -3.21 11.06 -4.01
N ALA A 70 -2.85 9.86 -4.45
CA ALA A 70 -2.03 9.71 -5.64
C ALA A 70 -2.77 10.23 -6.87
N ARG A 71 -4.06 9.93 -6.98
CA ARG A 71 -4.84 10.37 -8.13
C ARG A 71 -4.96 11.88 -8.19
N SER A 72 -5.01 12.54 -7.05
CA SER A 72 -5.09 13.99 -7.04
C SER A 72 -3.81 14.61 -7.60
N ARG A 73 -2.75 13.80 -7.74
CA ARG A 73 -1.49 14.25 -8.30
C ARG A 73 -1.22 13.63 -9.66
N ASN A 74 -2.23 13.06 -10.27
CA ASN A 74 -2.13 12.35 -11.54
C ASN A 74 -1.20 11.15 -11.45
N GLY A 75 -1.15 10.53 -10.28
CA GLY A 75 -0.34 9.35 -10.07
C GLY A 75 -1.19 8.14 -9.78
N LYS A 76 -0.55 7.07 -9.34
CA LYS A 76 -1.25 5.83 -9.04
C LYS A 76 -0.63 5.10 -7.88
N VAL A 77 -1.37 4.15 -7.33
CA VAL A 77 -0.88 3.28 -6.27
C VAL A 77 -0.74 1.88 -6.84
N ARG A 78 0.44 1.29 -6.61
CA ARG A 78 0.67 -0.08 -7.01
C ARG A 78 0.88 -0.90 -5.76
N LEU A 79 0.24 -2.06 -5.72
CA LEU A 79 0.35 -2.97 -4.58
C LEU A 79 1.16 -4.17 -5.04
N LEU A 80 2.30 -4.40 -4.40
CA LEU A 80 3.25 -5.40 -4.86
C LEU A 80 3.20 -6.66 -4.03
N ASN A 81 3.13 -7.77 -4.71
CA ASN A 81 3.29 -9.10 -4.12
C ASN A 81 2.41 -9.40 -2.90
N PRO A 82 1.11 -9.14 -2.98
CA PRO A 82 0.25 -9.52 -1.86
C PRO A 82 0.24 -11.04 -1.72
N PRO A 83 0.29 -11.56 -0.49
CA PRO A 83 0.19 -12.99 -0.30
C PRO A 83 -1.18 -13.51 -0.75
N PRO A 84 -1.32 -14.83 -0.96
CA PRO A 84 -2.59 -15.36 -1.49
C PRO A 84 -3.81 -14.97 -0.67
N ARG A 85 -3.68 -14.93 0.64
CA ARG A 85 -4.79 -14.55 1.49
C ARG A 85 -5.22 -13.10 1.24
N VAL A 86 -4.25 -12.22 1.05
CA VAL A 86 -4.52 -10.83 0.78
C VAL A 86 -5.06 -10.67 -0.64
N GLN A 87 -4.52 -11.44 -1.59
CA GLN A 87 -5.04 -11.42 -2.95
C GLN A 87 -6.51 -11.82 -2.98
N PHE A 88 -6.85 -12.86 -2.20
CA PHE A 88 -8.23 -13.31 -2.15
C PHE A 88 -9.13 -12.20 -1.63
N LEU A 89 -8.69 -11.50 -0.59
CA LEU A 89 -9.45 -10.41 -0.03
C LEU A 89 -9.65 -9.29 -1.05
N PHE A 90 -8.61 -8.96 -1.80
CA PHE A 90 -8.73 -7.95 -2.84
C PHE A 90 -9.74 -8.37 -3.90
N HIS A 91 -9.76 -9.65 -4.19
CA HIS A 91 -10.65 -10.16 -5.21
C HIS A 91 -12.11 -10.07 -4.77
N ILE A 92 -12.42 -10.52 -3.56
CA ILE A 92 -13.81 -10.52 -3.13
C ILE A 92 -14.31 -9.11 -2.82
N THR A 93 -13.40 -8.16 -2.58
CA THR A 93 -13.82 -6.78 -2.35
C THR A 93 -13.67 -5.94 -3.60
N ARG A 94 -13.27 -6.57 -4.71
CA ARG A 94 -13.10 -5.90 -5.99
C ARG A 94 -12.01 -4.85 -6.00
N MET A 95 -11.10 -4.90 -5.05
CA MET A 95 -9.99 -3.96 -5.01
C MET A 95 -9.04 -4.18 -6.17
N HIS A 96 -9.03 -5.40 -6.72
CA HIS A 96 -8.18 -5.68 -7.88
C HIS A 96 -8.63 -4.90 -9.11
N LYS A 97 -9.82 -4.30 -9.07
CA LYS A 97 -10.32 -3.49 -10.19
C LYS A 97 -9.86 -2.05 -10.10
N ILE A 98 -9.51 -1.58 -8.92
CA ILE A 98 -9.14 -0.18 -8.76
C ILE A 98 -7.68 0.03 -8.46
N PHE A 99 -6.95 -1.02 -8.02
CA PHE A 99 -5.53 -0.90 -7.77
C PHE A 99 -4.76 -1.67 -8.82
N GLU A 100 -3.57 -1.21 -9.10
CA GLU A 100 -2.67 -1.96 -9.96
C GLU A 100 -1.94 -2.93 -9.04
N ILE A 101 -2.19 -4.22 -9.19
CA ILE A 101 -1.59 -5.23 -8.34
C ILE A 101 -0.57 -6.00 -9.14
N VAL A 102 0.67 -6.01 -8.65
CA VAL A 102 1.76 -6.66 -9.35
C VAL A 102 2.26 -7.83 -8.52
N VAL A 103 2.22 -9.01 -9.08
CA VAL A 103 2.70 -10.19 -8.39
C VAL A 103 3.87 -10.75 -9.18
N HIS A 104 5.04 -10.80 -8.52
CA HIS A 104 6.21 -11.35 -9.16
C HIS A 104 6.31 -12.81 -8.78
N LYS A 105 6.45 -13.67 -9.76
CA LYS A 105 6.60 -15.04 -9.48
C LYS A 105 8.04 -15.37 -9.47
N GLU A 106 8.44 -16.13 -8.46
CA GLU A 106 9.81 -16.51 -8.39
C GLU A 106 9.97 -17.75 -9.18
N ALA A 107 11.00 -17.86 -9.91
CA ALA A 107 11.24 -18.98 -10.77
C ALA A 107 11.67 -20.21 -10.00
#